data_52fa8c335f926f358f196d0de1e8edb0
#
_entry.id   52fa8c335f926f358f196d0de1e8edb0
#
_cell.length_a   1.000
_cell.length_b   1.000
_cell.length_c   1.000
_cell.angle_alpha   90.00
_cell.angle_beta   90.00
_cell.angle_gamma   90.00
#
_symmetry.space_group_name_H-M   'P 1'
#
loop_
_entity.id
_entity.type
_entity.pdbx_description
1 polymer ?
#
loop_
_entity_poly.entity_id
_entity_poly.type
_entity_poly.pdbx_seq_one_letter_code
_entity_poly.pdbx_strand_id
1 'polypeptide(L)'
;MAAPVHFVVDLAINEGKLDAFQAIANDMIARTRNEAGALAYEWYLSADQRRCRVFEIYQDVDAVNAHLNGYAVRELIPKLVEHVKLDRFEVYGDPGPKAAASLKSFGAEIFSLWQGLGR
;
A
#
# COMPACT_ATOMS: atom_id res chain seq x y z
N MET A 1 -2.39 15.60 -18.02
CA MET A 1 -1.51 15.37 -16.88
C MET A 1 -2.06 14.24 -16.03
N ALA A 2 -1.18 13.32 -15.66
CA ALA A 2 -1.55 12.24 -14.77
C ALA A 2 -1.71 12.77 -13.35
N ALA A 3 -2.70 12.25 -12.63
CA ALA A 3 -2.92 12.59 -11.24
C ALA A 3 -2.36 11.47 -10.35
N PRO A 4 -1.76 11.80 -9.21
CA PRO A 4 -1.25 10.79 -8.30
C PRO A 4 -2.38 10.00 -7.67
N VAL A 5 -2.07 8.77 -7.29
CA VAL A 5 -2.98 7.87 -6.58
C VAL A 5 -2.39 7.55 -5.21
N HIS A 6 -3.20 7.68 -4.18
CA HIS A 6 -2.76 7.48 -2.80
C HIS A 6 -3.41 6.23 -2.23
N PHE A 7 -2.62 5.43 -1.50
CA PHE A 7 -3.13 4.29 -0.74
C PHE A 7 -2.92 4.57 0.75
N VAL A 8 -3.91 4.24 1.54
CA VAL A 8 -3.80 4.21 3.00
C VAL A 8 -4.19 2.83 3.49
N VAL A 9 -3.28 2.17 4.18
CA VAL A 9 -3.47 0.80 4.67
C VAL A 9 -3.29 0.79 6.18
N ASP A 10 -4.24 0.19 6.88
CA ASP A 10 -4.20 0.00 8.34
C ASP A 10 -4.05 -1.50 8.63
N LEU A 11 -2.99 -1.85 9.34
CA LEU A 11 -2.69 -3.23 9.70
C LEU A 11 -2.62 -3.39 11.21
N ALA A 12 -3.24 -4.44 11.73
CA ALA A 12 -3.01 -4.88 13.10
C ALA A 12 -1.96 -5.99 13.06
N ILE A 13 -0.89 -5.85 13.84
CA ILE A 13 0.19 -6.84 13.88
C ILE A 13 -0.20 -7.93 14.86
N ASN A 14 -0.17 -9.20 14.42
CA ASN A 14 -0.52 -10.33 15.26
C ASN A 14 0.46 -10.45 16.42
N GLU A 15 -0.06 -10.86 17.58
CA GLU A 15 0.76 -10.99 18.78
C GLU A 15 1.96 -11.90 18.54
N GLY A 16 3.15 -11.46 18.97
CA GLY A 16 4.40 -12.20 18.80
C GLY A 16 4.98 -12.18 17.41
N LYS A 17 4.41 -11.41 16.48
CA LYS A 17 4.83 -11.39 15.06
C LYS A 17 5.54 -10.13 14.63
N LEU A 18 5.86 -9.22 15.55
CA LEU A 18 6.46 -7.94 15.20
C LEU A 18 7.76 -8.09 14.40
N ASP A 19 8.67 -8.94 14.88
CA ASP A 19 9.98 -9.09 14.23
C ASP A 19 9.83 -9.67 12.81
N ALA A 20 9.00 -10.70 12.65
CA ALA A 20 8.74 -11.30 11.34
C ALA A 20 8.06 -10.28 10.41
N PHE A 21 7.10 -9.53 10.95
CA PHE A 21 6.43 -8.46 10.21
C PHE A 21 7.45 -7.41 9.71
N GLN A 22 8.32 -6.93 10.59
CA GLN A 22 9.29 -5.91 10.26
C GLN A 22 10.28 -6.39 9.19
N ALA A 23 10.71 -7.65 9.25
CA ALA A 23 11.61 -8.20 8.25
C ALA A 23 10.96 -8.20 6.85
N ILE A 24 9.69 -8.59 6.77
CA ILE A 24 8.95 -8.59 5.50
C ILE A 24 8.74 -7.16 5.02
N ALA A 25 8.33 -6.26 5.91
CA ALA A 25 8.11 -4.85 5.58
C ALA A 25 9.39 -4.20 5.02
N ASN A 26 10.53 -4.47 5.64
CA ASN A 26 11.82 -3.94 5.17
C ASN A 26 12.14 -4.44 3.76
N ASP A 27 11.86 -5.70 3.44
CA ASP A 27 12.06 -6.25 2.11
C ASP A 27 11.10 -5.60 1.10
N MET A 28 9.82 -5.42 1.48
CA MET A 28 8.83 -4.73 0.64
C MET A 28 9.28 -3.30 0.31
N ILE A 29 9.79 -2.58 1.30
CA ILE A 29 10.28 -1.21 1.11
C ILE A 29 11.49 -1.21 0.16
N ALA A 30 12.42 -2.12 0.36
CA ALA A 30 13.62 -2.22 -0.49
C ALA A 30 13.25 -2.50 -1.94
N ARG A 31 12.29 -3.38 -2.17
CA ARG A 31 11.82 -3.71 -3.53
C ARG A 31 11.08 -2.55 -4.17
N THR A 32 10.19 -1.91 -3.41
CA THR A 32 9.40 -0.78 -3.92
C THR A 32 10.27 0.43 -4.26
N ARG A 33 11.40 0.59 -3.57
CA ARG A 33 12.36 1.66 -3.86
C ARG A 33 12.85 1.64 -5.30
N ASN A 34 12.84 0.49 -5.95
CA ASN A 34 13.27 0.36 -7.35
C ASN A 34 12.16 0.72 -8.35
N GLU A 35 10.96 1.03 -7.88
CA GLU A 35 9.84 1.44 -8.73
C GLU A 35 9.85 2.96 -8.85
N ALA A 36 10.25 3.47 -10.01
CA ALA A 36 10.45 4.91 -10.20
C ALA A 36 9.17 5.74 -9.98
N GLY A 37 8.01 5.17 -10.25
CA GLY A 37 6.73 5.85 -10.08
C GLY A 37 6.16 5.81 -8.67
N ALA A 38 6.80 5.09 -7.76
CA ALA A 38 6.41 5.07 -6.35
C ALA A 38 7.03 6.28 -5.67
N LEU A 39 6.22 7.32 -5.41
CA LEU A 39 6.69 8.59 -4.87
C LEU A 39 6.82 8.57 -3.36
N ALA A 40 6.00 7.76 -2.68
CA ALA A 40 6.06 7.56 -1.23
C ALA A 40 5.62 6.14 -0.91
N TYR A 41 6.26 5.56 0.08
CA TYR A 41 5.95 4.23 0.56
C TYR A 41 6.40 4.18 2.02
N GLU A 42 5.58 4.76 2.89
CA GLU A 42 5.96 5.07 4.26
C GLU A 42 5.18 4.21 5.23
N TRP A 43 5.88 3.52 6.11
CA TRP A 43 5.31 2.60 7.07
C TRP A 43 5.49 3.18 8.47
N TYR A 44 4.39 3.39 9.17
CA TYR A 44 4.36 4.01 10.51
C TYR A 44 3.88 3.00 11.53
N LEU A 45 4.58 2.91 12.65
CA LEU A 45 4.17 2.07 13.78
C LEU A 45 3.52 2.93 14.87
N SER A 46 2.45 2.41 15.48
CA SER A 46 1.88 3.00 16.68
C SER A 46 2.87 2.92 17.86
N ALA A 47 2.64 3.72 18.90
CA ALA A 47 3.54 3.76 20.06
C ALA A 47 3.71 2.40 20.72
N ASP A 48 2.65 1.58 20.77
CA ASP A 48 2.71 0.23 21.33
C ASP A 48 3.20 -0.83 20.34
N GLN A 49 3.49 -0.43 19.10
CA GLN A 49 3.98 -1.30 18.02
C GLN A 49 3.01 -2.44 17.66
N ARG A 50 1.73 -2.26 17.92
CA ARG A 50 0.70 -3.26 17.59
C ARG A 50 -0.03 -2.94 16.29
N ARG A 51 0.09 -1.72 15.79
CA ARG A 51 -0.55 -1.29 14.56
C ARG A 51 0.46 -0.63 13.65
N CYS A 52 0.27 -0.85 12.36
CA CYS A 52 1.06 -0.20 11.32
C CYS A 52 0.12 0.50 10.34
N ARG A 53 0.47 1.71 9.95
CA ARG A 53 -0.22 2.44 8.90
C ARG A 53 0.74 2.69 7.76
N VAL A 54 0.34 2.34 6.54
CA VAL A 54 1.18 2.51 5.36
C VAL A 54 0.56 3.61 4.50
N PHE A 55 1.36 4.61 4.14
CA PHE A 55 0.99 5.66 3.20
C PHE A 55 1.78 5.46 1.92
N GLU A 56 1.07 5.37 0.80
CA GLU A 56 1.69 5.12 -0.49
C GLU A 56 1.21 6.15 -1.49
N ILE A 57 2.11 6.65 -2.33
CA ILE A 57 1.76 7.59 -3.40
C ILE A 57 2.40 7.09 -4.68
N TYR A 58 1.59 6.93 -5.71
CA TYR A 58 2.02 6.54 -7.05
C TYR A 58 1.72 7.67 -8.01
N GLN A 59 2.67 7.97 -8.90
CA GLN A 59 2.58 9.16 -9.74
C GLN A 59 1.43 9.11 -10.75
N ASP A 60 1.01 7.90 -11.17
CA ASP A 60 -0.02 7.70 -12.20
C ASP A 60 -0.53 6.26 -12.19
N VAL A 61 -1.44 5.95 -13.12
CA VAL A 61 -2.01 4.61 -13.27
C VAL A 61 -0.93 3.58 -13.61
N ASP A 62 0.04 3.93 -14.46
CA ASP A 62 1.11 3.00 -14.83
C ASP A 62 1.95 2.62 -13.61
N ALA A 63 2.22 3.57 -12.73
CA ALA A 63 2.97 3.32 -11.50
C ALA A 63 2.19 2.40 -10.54
N VAL A 64 0.86 2.58 -10.45
CA VAL A 64 0.01 1.68 -9.66
C VAL A 64 0.10 0.26 -10.21
N ASN A 65 -0.06 0.10 -11.53
CA ASN A 65 0.02 -1.21 -12.15
C ASN A 65 1.40 -1.84 -11.99
N ALA A 66 2.47 -1.06 -12.12
CA ALA A 66 3.83 -1.55 -11.90
C ALA A 66 4.00 -2.09 -10.47
N HIS A 67 3.47 -1.36 -9.48
CA HIS A 67 3.54 -1.81 -8.08
C HIS A 67 2.76 -3.10 -7.86
N LEU A 68 1.53 -3.17 -8.33
CA LEU A 68 0.67 -4.34 -8.13
C LEU A 68 1.22 -5.59 -8.84
N ASN A 69 1.96 -5.40 -9.92
CA ASN A 69 2.61 -6.49 -10.65
C ASN A 69 4.04 -6.74 -10.18
N GLY A 70 4.54 -5.95 -9.25
CA GLY A 70 5.91 -6.03 -8.77
C GLY A 70 6.13 -7.11 -7.72
N TYR A 71 7.38 -7.32 -7.36
CA TYR A 71 7.80 -8.35 -6.42
C TYR A 71 7.18 -8.17 -5.04
N ALA A 72 7.13 -6.93 -4.53
CA ALA A 72 6.61 -6.67 -3.20
C ALA A 72 5.17 -7.18 -3.04
N VAL A 73 4.30 -6.89 -4.01
CA VAL A 73 2.91 -7.34 -3.94
C VAL A 73 2.79 -8.83 -4.25
N ARG A 74 3.41 -9.30 -5.33
CA ARG A 74 3.23 -10.67 -5.80
C ARG A 74 3.84 -11.70 -4.87
N GLU A 75 5.02 -11.41 -4.34
CA GLU A 75 5.79 -12.40 -3.57
C GLU A 75 5.75 -12.15 -2.06
N LEU A 76 5.62 -10.90 -1.62
CA LEU A 76 5.74 -10.56 -0.21
C LEU A 76 4.40 -10.33 0.49
N ILE A 77 3.37 -9.84 -0.20
CA ILE A 77 2.04 -9.71 0.41
C ILE A 77 1.53 -11.04 0.94
N PRO A 78 1.63 -12.18 0.21
CA PRO A 78 1.20 -13.47 0.75
C PRO A 78 1.90 -13.85 2.06
N LYS A 79 3.16 -13.43 2.24
CA LYS A 79 3.89 -13.66 3.48
C LYS A 79 3.47 -12.69 4.57
N LEU A 80 3.25 -11.42 4.21
CA LEU A 80 2.86 -10.38 5.16
C LEU A 80 1.53 -10.71 5.83
N VAL A 81 0.54 -11.17 5.07
CA VAL A 81 -0.80 -11.44 5.59
C VAL A 81 -0.85 -12.56 6.62
N GLU A 82 0.19 -13.39 6.72
CA GLU A 82 0.30 -14.40 7.76
C GLU A 82 0.59 -13.79 9.14
N HIS A 83 1.04 -12.53 9.18
CA HIS A 83 1.49 -11.88 10.42
C HIS A 83 0.64 -10.69 10.83
N VAL A 84 -0.35 -10.32 10.02
CA VAL A 84 -1.17 -9.13 10.25
C VAL A 84 -2.63 -9.42 9.96
N LYS A 85 -3.49 -8.52 10.46
CA LYS A 85 -4.88 -8.41 10.06
C LYS A 85 -5.06 -7.09 9.34
N LEU A 86 -5.67 -7.12 8.17
CA LEU A 86 -6.01 -5.91 7.43
C LEU A 86 -7.25 -5.28 8.04
N ASP A 87 -7.11 -4.11 8.66
CA ASP A 87 -8.21 -3.38 9.26
C ASP A 87 -8.86 -2.41 8.29
N ARG A 88 -8.07 -1.78 7.42
CA ARG A 88 -8.58 -0.79 6.48
C ARG A 88 -7.64 -0.64 5.29
N PHE A 89 -8.23 -0.53 4.11
CA PHE A 89 -7.50 -0.26 2.88
C PHE A 89 -8.31 0.74 2.06
N GLU A 90 -7.75 1.93 1.83
CA GLU A 90 -8.41 2.99 1.09
C GLU A 90 -7.51 3.48 -0.02
N VAL A 91 -8.11 3.75 -1.17
CA VAL A 91 -7.43 4.28 -2.36
C VAL A 91 -8.07 5.61 -2.71
N TYR A 92 -7.26 6.63 -2.91
CA TYR A 92 -7.72 7.99 -3.21
C TYR A 92 -7.20 8.39 -4.58
N GLY A 93 -8.13 8.65 -5.51
CA GLY A 93 -7.84 8.94 -6.88
C GLY A 93 -8.27 7.82 -7.82
N ASP A 94 -7.93 7.92 -9.09
CA ASP A 94 -8.30 6.93 -10.10
C ASP A 94 -7.13 6.00 -10.42
N PRO A 95 -7.16 4.75 -9.94
CA PRO A 95 -6.07 3.79 -10.22
C PRO A 95 -6.19 3.12 -11.57
N GLY A 96 -7.23 3.45 -12.37
CA GLY A 96 -7.54 2.77 -13.61
C GLY A 96 -8.38 1.52 -13.40
N PRO A 97 -9.09 1.07 -14.45
CA PRO A 97 -10.06 -0.03 -14.30
C PRO A 97 -9.41 -1.37 -13.92
N LYS A 98 -8.23 -1.65 -14.45
CA LYS A 98 -7.53 -2.90 -14.16
C LYS A 98 -7.11 -2.97 -12.70
N ALA A 99 -6.44 -1.91 -12.23
CA ALA A 99 -6.00 -1.85 -10.83
C ALA A 99 -7.18 -1.77 -9.87
N ALA A 100 -8.25 -1.06 -10.24
CA ALA A 100 -9.45 -0.96 -9.42
C ALA A 100 -10.02 -2.33 -9.08
N ALA A 101 -10.11 -3.22 -10.07
CA ALA A 101 -10.61 -4.58 -9.85
C ALA A 101 -9.71 -5.36 -8.88
N SER A 102 -8.38 -5.29 -9.06
CA SER A 102 -7.43 -5.94 -8.17
C SER A 102 -7.50 -5.39 -6.75
N LEU A 103 -7.53 -4.07 -6.61
CA LEU A 103 -7.57 -3.41 -5.30
C LEU A 103 -8.84 -3.77 -4.53
N LYS A 104 -9.99 -3.79 -5.20
CA LYS A 104 -11.25 -4.19 -4.58
C LYS A 104 -11.19 -5.65 -4.11
N SER A 105 -10.52 -6.53 -4.85
CA SER A 105 -10.36 -7.91 -4.44
C SER A 105 -9.53 -8.05 -3.17
N PHE A 106 -8.66 -7.09 -2.86
CA PHE A 106 -7.91 -7.01 -1.61
C PHE A 106 -8.69 -6.32 -0.49
N GLY A 107 -9.91 -5.88 -0.74
CA GLY A 107 -10.74 -5.21 0.25
C GLY A 107 -10.63 -3.70 0.25
N ALA A 108 -10.04 -3.10 -0.78
CA ALA A 108 -9.91 -1.65 -0.85
C ALA A 108 -11.23 -0.96 -1.19
N GLU A 109 -11.46 0.18 -0.55
CA GLU A 109 -12.49 1.13 -0.94
C GLU A 109 -11.83 2.26 -1.72
N ILE A 110 -12.41 2.64 -2.87
CA ILE A 110 -11.84 3.64 -3.76
C ILE A 110 -12.66 4.92 -3.67
N PHE A 111 -11.95 6.04 -3.42
CA PHE A 111 -12.57 7.36 -3.30
C PHE A 111 -12.09 8.23 -4.44
N SER A 112 -13.03 8.82 -5.17
CA SER A 112 -12.73 9.76 -6.26
C SER A 112 -12.56 11.17 -5.71
N LEU A 113 -11.64 11.93 -6.25
CA LEU A 113 -11.48 13.33 -5.87
C LEU A 113 -12.76 14.11 -6.21
N TRP A 114 -13.35 14.75 -5.20
CA TRP A 114 -14.51 15.61 -5.39
C TRP A 114 -14.09 17.06 -5.53
N GLN A 115 -13.36 17.56 -4.58
CA GLN A 115 -12.82 18.93 -4.58
C GLN A 115 -11.55 18.96 -3.76
N GLY A 116 -10.68 19.90 -4.08
CA GLY A 116 -9.48 20.10 -3.29
C GLY A 116 -8.61 21.18 -3.84
N LEU A 117 -7.51 21.44 -3.15
CA LEU A 117 -6.45 22.33 -3.55
C LEU A 117 -5.19 21.50 -3.75
N GLY A 118 -4.64 21.48 -4.96
CA GLY A 118 -3.36 20.87 -5.27
C GLY A 118 -2.39 21.94 -5.74
N ARG A 119 -1.14 21.89 -5.29
CA ARG A 119 -0.12 22.85 -5.68
C ARG A 119 1.12 22.16 -6.19
#